data_81913080534099b2ddb731b20eb97492
#
_entry.id   81913080534099b2ddb731b20eb97492
#
_cell.length_a   1.000
_cell.length_b   1.000
_cell.length_c   1.000
_cell.angle_alpha   90.00
_cell.angle_beta   90.00
_cell.angle_gamma   90.00
#
_symmetry.space_group_name_H-M   'P 1'
#
loop_
_entity.id
_entity.type
_entity.pdbx_description
1 polymer ?
#
loop_
_entity_poly.entity_id
_entity_poly.type
_entity_poly.pdbx_seq_one_letter_code
_entity_poly.pdbx_strand_id
1 'polypeptide(L)'
;MKYIYPVKYWAVNVPCLTFLLFILCGIGVGETLDREDKIDAQALWKYMTVESPYQNYPTWPGKEGFYESTMPPGNILKLYVNDIALDTIVNKKGMFPDVSLLIKENYTDDSKLFLITVMYKSRGFNPAGHDWYWVKYKPDGEARLEGKVDACIDCHVGVAGNDYVFTGSIK
;
A
#
# COMPACT_ATOMS: atom_id res chain seq x y z
N MET A 1 28.63 57.14 -20.31
CA MET A 1 27.83 58.19 -19.63
C MET A 1 26.84 57.52 -18.72
N LYS A 2 27.07 57.63 -17.41
CA LYS A 2 26.21 57.09 -16.37
C LYS A 2 25.25 58.18 -15.91
N TYR A 3 23.98 57.99 -16.04
CA TYR A 3 22.97 58.86 -15.39
C TYR A 3 22.52 58.24 -14.09
N ILE A 4 22.82 58.99 -13.00
CA ILE A 4 22.38 58.67 -11.64
C ILE A 4 21.19 59.58 -11.36
N TYR A 5 20.03 59.00 -11.04
CA TYR A 5 18.87 59.76 -10.56
C TYR A 5 18.79 59.67 -9.01
N PRO A 6 18.60 60.78 -8.32
CA PRO A 6 18.46 60.76 -6.84
C PRO A 6 17.01 60.42 -6.47
N VAL A 7 16.88 59.45 -5.60
CA VAL A 7 15.60 59.08 -4.98
C VAL A 7 15.33 60.04 -3.78
N LYS A 8 14.24 60.81 -3.91
CA LYS A 8 13.75 61.68 -2.81
C LYS A 8 12.93 60.82 -1.83
N TYR A 9 13.45 60.74 -0.59
CA TYR A 9 12.70 60.17 0.52
C TYR A 9 11.73 61.24 1.09
N TRP A 10 10.44 60.93 1.05
CA TRP A 10 9.43 61.71 1.79
C TRP A 10 9.27 61.07 3.16
N ALA A 11 9.61 61.80 4.20
CA ALA A 11 9.36 61.39 5.57
C ALA A 11 7.88 61.61 5.87
N VAL A 12 7.13 60.54 6.08
CA VAL A 12 5.76 60.59 6.60
C VAL A 12 5.82 60.36 8.12
N ASN A 13 5.57 61.40 8.90
CA ASN A 13 5.35 61.30 10.34
C ASN A 13 4.00 60.63 10.59
N VAL A 14 4.04 59.39 11.15
CA VAL A 14 2.84 58.71 11.64
C VAL A 14 2.94 58.71 13.16
N PRO A 15 1.88 59.22 13.88
CA PRO A 15 1.87 59.24 15.34
C PRO A 15 1.76 57.80 15.88
N CYS A 16 2.57 57.53 16.89
CA CYS A 16 2.61 56.28 17.64
C CYS A 16 1.26 56.01 18.36
N LEU A 17 0.42 55.19 17.77
CA LEU A 17 -0.76 54.68 18.46
C LEU A 17 -0.35 53.28 18.97
N THR A 18 -0.16 53.17 20.26
CA THR A 18 0.13 51.92 20.97
C THR A 18 -1.07 50.98 20.85
N PHE A 19 -1.02 50.09 19.84
CA PHE A 19 -1.91 48.92 19.78
C PHE A 19 -1.26 47.81 20.60
N LEU A 20 -1.87 47.54 21.75
CA LEU A 20 -1.56 46.36 22.56
C LEU A 20 -2.04 45.13 21.74
N LEU A 21 -1.12 44.53 20.98
CA LEU A 21 -1.41 43.26 20.31
C LEU A 21 -1.29 42.14 21.38
N PHE A 22 -2.45 41.67 21.84
CA PHE A 22 -2.52 40.35 22.48
C PHE A 22 -2.11 39.31 21.45
N ILE A 23 -0.88 38.86 21.52
CA ILE A 23 -0.45 37.65 20.85
C ILE A 23 -1.10 36.49 21.59
N LEU A 24 -2.29 36.10 21.14
CA LEU A 24 -2.83 34.78 21.40
C LEU A 24 -1.85 33.80 20.73
N CYS A 25 -0.90 33.30 21.54
CA CYS A 25 -0.13 32.12 21.20
C CYS A 25 -1.13 30.95 21.14
N GLY A 26 -1.77 30.80 19.99
CA GLY A 26 -2.51 29.60 19.65
C GLY A 26 -1.47 28.47 19.65
N ILE A 27 -1.47 27.70 20.75
CA ILE A 27 -0.86 26.37 20.74
C ILE A 27 -1.68 25.62 19.71
N GLY A 28 -1.18 25.58 18.47
CA GLY A 28 -1.62 24.63 17.48
C GLY A 28 -1.34 23.26 18.08
N VAL A 29 -2.37 22.67 18.70
CA VAL A 29 -2.43 21.25 18.92
C VAL A 29 -2.37 20.69 17.51
N GLY A 30 -1.18 20.30 17.09
CA GLY A 30 -1.03 19.49 15.89
C GLY A 30 -1.92 18.29 16.16
N GLU A 31 -3.07 18.26 15.51
CA GLU A 31 -3.82 17.05 15.31
C GLU A 31 -2.84 16.11 14.60
N THR A 32 -2.14 15.31 15.40
CA THR A 32 -1.60 14.06 14.92
C THR A 32 -2.84 13.32 14.45
N LEU A 33 -3.10 13.36 13.15
CA LEU A 33 -3.98 12.41 12.51
C LEU A 33 -3.42 11.04 12.94
N ASP A 34 -4.03 10.49 13.99
CA ASP A 34 -3.94 9.07 14.27
C ASP A 34 -4.46 8.42 12.98
N ARG A 35 -3.51 8.03 12.15
CA ARG A 35 -3.72 7.31 10.91
C ARG A 35 -4.05 5.86 11.29
N GLU A 36 -5.09 5.72 12.07
CA GLU A 36 -5.88 4.53 12.18
C GLU A 36 -6.89 4.52 11.02
N ASP A 37 -6.41 4.80 9.79
CA ASP A 37 -7.12 4.41 8.59
C ASP A 37 -7.09 2.89 8.58
N LYS A 38 -8.10 2.35 9.28
CA LYS A 38 -8.32 0.93 9.40
C LYS A 38 -8.55 0.41 8.00
N ILE A 39 -7.49 -0.17 7.42
CA ILE A 39 -7.62 -0.82 6.13
C ILE A 39 -8.76 -1.83 6.23
N ASP A 40 -9.70 -1.78 5.31
CA ASP A 40 -10.77 -2.75 5.17
C ASP A 40 -10.76 -3.37 3.76
N ALA A 41 -11.33 -4.55 3.65
CA ALA A 41 -11.34 -5.27 2.39
C ALA A 41 -12.14 -4.54 1.30
N GLN A 42 -13.18 -3.78 1.64
CA GLN A 42 -13.99 -3.09 0.64
C GLN A 42 -13.24 -1.90 0.03
N ALA A 43 -12.55 -1.12 0.87
CA ALA A 43 -11.70 -0.02 0.40
C ALA A 43 -10.54 -0.57 -0.46
N LEU A 44 -9.92 -1.67 -0.04
CA LEU A 44 -8.85 -2.31 -0.81
C LEU A 44 -9.38 -2.86 -2.15
N TRP A 45 -10.56 -3.47 -2.17
CA TRP A 45 -11.21 -3.93 -3.41
C TRP A 45 -11.44 -2.78 -4.38
N LYS A 46 -12.04 -1.69 -3.91
CA LYS A 46 -12.27 -0.49 -4.72
C LYS A 46 -10.95 0.07 -5.27
N TYR A 47 -9.94 0.17 -4.44
CA TYR A 47 -8.62 0.62 -4.86
C TYR A 47 -8.08 -0.25 -6.00
N MET A 48 -7.99 -1.57 -5.79
CA MET A 48 -7.35 -2.49 -6.73
C MET A 48 -8.17 -2.83 -7.97
N THR A 49 -9.46 -2.44 -8.04
CA THR A 49 -10.30 -2.74 -9.21
C THR A 49 -10.79 -1.50 -9.96
N VAL A 50 -10.88 -0.35 -9.30
CA VAL A 50 -11.42 0.89 -9.85
C VAL A 50 -10.36 1.99 -9.94
N GLU A 51 -9.66 2.27 -8.84
CA GLU A 51 -8.71 3.38 -8.79
C GLU A 51 -7.37 3.02 -9.43
N SER A 52 -6.92 1.79 -9.23
CA SER A 52 -5.69 1.23 -9.81
C SER A 52 -5.93 -0.23 -10.21
N PRO A 53 -6.58 -0.49 -11.35
CA PRO A 53 -6.98 -1.83 -11.75
C PRO A 53 -5.80 -2.80 -11.81
N TYR A 54 -5.80 -3.81 -10.94
CA TYR A 54 -4.70 -4.74 -10.75
C TYR A 54 -4.39 -5.59 -11.99
N GLN A 55 -5.33 -5.73 -12.89
CA GLN A 55 -5.11 -6.41 -14.16
C GLN A 55 -4.08 -5.72 -15.04
N ASN A 56 -3.79 -4.42 -14.75
CA ASN A 56 -2.74 -3.65 -15.41
C ASN A 56 -1.39 -3.76 -14.70
N TYR A 57 -1.31 -4.42 -13.55
CA TYR A 57 -0.07 -4.60 -12.82
C TYR A 57 0.83 -5.62 -13.53
N PRO A 58 2.16 -5.50 -13.37
CA PRO A 58 3.07 -6.54 -13.77
C PRO A 58 2.77 -7.86 -13.06
N THR A 59 3.14 -8.95 -13.70
CA THR A 59 3.11 -10.28 -13.09
C THR A 59 4.41 -10.54 -12.32
N TRP A 60 4.39 -11.55 -11.46
CA TRP A 60 5.63 -12.01 -10.82
C TRP A 60 6.63 -12.49 -11.87
N PRO A 61 7.91 -12.03 -11.86
CA PRO A 61 8.91 -12.44 -12.84
C PRO A 61 9.09 -13.96 -12.91
N GLY A 62 8.97 -14.52 -14.12
CA GLY A 62 8.98 -15.96 -14.35
C GLY A 62 7.64 -16.66 -14.08
N LYS A 63 6.57 -15.88 -13.86
CA LYS A 63 5.19 -16.34 -13.69
C LYS A 63 4.23 -15.52 -14.56
N GLU A 64 4.64 -15.22 -15.78
CA GLU A 64 3.85 -14.49 -16.75
C GLU A 64 2.68 -15.37 -17.25
N GLY A 65 1.47 -14.83 -17.12
CA GLY A 65 0.26 -15.57 -17.53
C GLY A 65 -0.22 -16.59 -16.49
N PHE A 66 -0.86 -17.63 -16.97
CA PHE A 66 -1.31 -18.74 -16.14
C PHE A 66 -0.19 -19.72 -15.83
N TYR A 67 -0.15 -20.22 -14.62
CA TYR A 67 0.76 -21.29 -14.23
C TYR A 67 0.08 -22.28 -13.28
N GLU A 68 0.57 -23.53 -13.31
CA GLU A 68 0.08 -24.59 -12.42
C GLU A 68 0.71 -24.48 -11.03
N SER A 69 -0.07 -24.86 -10.03
CA SER A 69 0.35 -24.96 -8.63
C SER A 69 -0.25 -26.19 -7.97
N THR A 70 0.54 -26.87 -7.19
CA THR A 70 0.08 -27.95 -6.30
C THR A 70 -0.38 -27.43 -4.95
N MET A 71 -0.24 -26.12 -4.70
CA MET A 71 -0.60 -25.48 -3.44
C MET A 71 -2.03 -24.92 -3.50
N PRO A 72 -2.88 -25.19 -2.50
CA PRO A 72 -4.22 -24.65 -2.47
C PRO A 72 -4.22 -23.11 -2.40
N PRO A 73 -5.35 -22.45 -2.73
CA PRO A 73 -6.66 -23.05 -3.01
C PRO A 73 -6.91 -23.42 -4.46
N GLY A 74 -6.12 -22.98 -5.45
CA GLY A 74 -6.35 -23.28 -6.86
C GLY A 74 -5.19 -24.00 -7.52
N ASN A 75 -5.49 -24.79 -8.57
CA ASN A 75 -4.49 -25.51 -9.35
C ASN A 75 -3.92 -24.66 -10.49
N ILE A 76 -4.69 -23.72 -11.02
CA ILE A 76 -4.28 -22.77 -12.05
C ILE A 76 -4.30 -21.37 -11.44
N LEU A 77 -3.20 -20.68 -11.55
CA LEU A 77 -2.97 -19.39 -10.89
C LEU A 77 -2.55 -18.32 -11.88
N LYS A 78 -2.87 -17.06 -11.55
CA LYS A 78 -2.25 -15.88 -12.14
C LYS A 78 -1.89 -14.91 -11.02
N LEU A 79 -0.70 -14.34 -11.06
CA LEU A 79 -0.18 -13.53 -9.96
C LEU A 79 0.26 -12.16 -10.44
N TYR A 80 -0.33 -11.14 -9.86
CA TYR A 80 0.00 -9.74 -10.10
C TYR A 80 0.67 -9.13 -8.87
N VAL A 81 1.55 -8.18 -9.12
CA VAL A 81 2.24 -7.42 -8.08
C VAL A 81 2.28 -5.95 -8.46
N ASN A 82 2.08 -5.04 -7.50
CA ASN A 82 2.26 -3.62 -7.82
C ASN A 82 3.75 -3.27 -7.98
N ASP A 83 4.06 -2.09 -8.52
CA ASP A 83 5.43 -1.67 -8.82
C ASP A 83 6.35 -1.69 -7.59
N ILE A 84 5.83 -1.37 -6.41
CA ILE A 84 6.58 -1.39 -5.16
C ILE A 84 6.99 -2.81 -4.79
N ALA A 85 6.08 -3.76 -4.95
CA ALA A 85 6.36 -5.18 -4.73
C ALA A 85 7.30 -5.73 -5.81
N LEU A 86 7.11 -5.35 -7.08
CA LEU A 86 7.99 -5.76 -8.18
C LEU A 86 9.43 -5.33 -7.93
N ASP A 87 9.65 -4.08 -7.52
CA ASP A 87 10.97 -3.56 -7.20
C ASP A 87 11.67 -4.38 -6.09
N THR A 88 10.93 -4.82 -5.09
CA THR A 88 11.44 -5.72 -4.05
C THR A 88 11.87 -7.08 -4.60
N ILE A 89 11.07 -7.66 -5.50
CA ILE A 89 11.33 -8.96 -6.10
C ILE A 89 12.56 -8.92 -7.00
N VAL A 90 12.63 -7.94 -7.89
CA VAL A 90 13.71 -7.79 -8.87
C VAL A 90 15.05 -7.47 -8.18
N ASN A 91 15.04 -6.60 -7.21
CA ASN A 91 16.24 -6.13 -6.51
C ASN A 91 16.59 -6.94 -5.24
N LYS A 92 15.87 -8.05 -4.99
CA LYS A 92 16.16 -8.96 -3.87
C LYS A 92 16.27 -8.27 -2.51
N LYS A 93 15.32 -7.40 -2.18
CA LYS A 93 15.37 -6.55 -0.97
C LYS A 93 15.09 -7.29 0.34
N GLY A 94 14.64 -8.53 0.27
CA GLY A 94 14.44 -9.42 1.41
C GLY A 94 13.17 -9.21 2.22
N MET A 95 12.52 -8.06 2.09
CA MET A 95 11.26 -7.72 2.75
C MET A 95 10.46 -6.73 1.92
N PHE A 96 9.17 -6.95 1.80
CA PHE A 96 8.28 -6.02 1.11
C PHE A 96 8.05 -4.77 1.95
N PRO A 97 8.18 -3.57 1.36
CA PRO A 97 7.87 -2.33 2.06
C PRO A 97 6.35 -2.13 2.18
N ASP A 98 5.97 -1.16 3.00
CA ASP A 98 4.59 -0.72 3.17
C ASP A 98 3.91 -0.46 1.81
N VAL A 99 2.61 -0.69 1.72
CA VAL A 99 1.75 -0.62 0.52
C VAL A 99 2.11 -1.60 -0.61
N SER A 100 3.00 -2.57 -0.38
CA SER A 100 3.19 -3.67 -1.33
C SER A 100 1.92 -4.49 -1.46
N LEU A 101 1.57 -4.84 -2.69
CA LEU A 101 0.33 -5.55 -3.01
C LEU A 101 0.63 -6.74 -3.92
N LEU A 102 0.26 -7.93 -3.44
CA LEU A 102 0.35 -9.19 -4.17
C LEU A 102 -1.07 -9.76 -4.33
N ILE A 103 -1.48 -9.99 -5.56
CA ILE A 103 -2.84 -10.43 -5.89
C ILE A 103 -2.76 -11.71 -6.68
N LYS A 104 -3.35 -12.78 -6.16
CA LYS A 104 -3.37 -14.09 -6.78
C LYS A 104 -4.80 -14.46 -7.17
N GLU A 105 -5.03 -14.57 -8.46
CA GLU A 105 -6.22 -15.17 -9.01
C GLU A 105 -6.09 -16.69 -8.98
N ASN A 106 -7.13 -17.36 -8.50
CA ASN A 106 -7.19 -18.81 -8.37
C ASN A 106 -8.32 -19.33 -9.27
N TYR A 107 -7.97 -20.23 -10.17
CA TYR A 107 -8.84 -20.78 -11.17
C TYR A 107 -9.06 -22.28 -10.94
N THR A 108 -10.23 -22.75 -11.33
CA THR A 108 -10.55 -24.17 -11.44
C THR A 108 -9.86 -24.78 -12.66
N ASP A 109 -9.85 -26.12 -12.76
CA ASP A 109 -9.22 -26.84 -13.88
C ASP A 109 -9.87 -26.51 -15.24
N ASP A 110 -11.14 -26.09 -15.24
CA ASP A 110 -11.86 -25.57 -16.41
C ASP A 110 -11.66 -24.06 -16.62
N SER A 111 -10.62 -23.50 -16.03
CA SER A 111 -10.18 -22.09 -16.18
C SER A 111 -11.20 -21.04 -15.71
N LYS A 112 -12.08 -21.41 -14.78
CA LYS A 112 -13.04 -20.47 -14.18
C LYS A 112 -12.44 -19.82 -12.93
N LEU A 113 -12.37 -18.49 -12.90
CA LEU A 113 -11.99 -17.74 -11.71
C LEU A 113 -12.99 -18.00 -10.58
N PHE A 114 -12.52 -18.47 -9.43
CA PHE A 114 -13.38 -18.75 -8.28
C PHE A 114 -12.95 -18.06 -6.98
N LEU A 115 -11.72 -17.59 -6.91
CA LEU A 115 -11.19 -16.93 -5.72
C LEU A 115 -10.05 -15.97 -6.07
N ILE A 116 -10.02 -14.81 -5.41
CA ILE A 116 -8.91 -13.87 -5.46
C ILE A 116 -8.34 -13.76 -4.05
N THR A 117 -7.05 -14.09 -3.88
CA THR A 117 -6.35 -13.94 -2.60
C THR A 117 -5.39 -12.78 -2.68
N VAL A 118 -5.40 -11.94 -1.66
CA VAL A 118 -4.61 -10.71 -1.61
C VAL A 118 -3.77 -10.69 -0.33
N MET A 119 -2.51 -10.30 -0.50
CA MET A 119 -1.60 -9.90 0.57
C MET A 119 -1.28 -8.42 0.37
N TYR A 120 -1.64 -7.59 1.35
CA TYR A 120 -1.34 -6.17 1.37
C TYR A 120 -0.47 -5.83 2.56
N LYS A 121 0.63 -5.15 2.34
CA LYS A 121 1.55 -4.72 3.41
C LYS A 121 1.04 -3.46 4.05
N SER A 122 0.68 -3.51 5.33
CA SER A 122 0.16 -2.37 6.10
C SER A 122 0.97 -2.21 7.38
N ARG A 123 1.86 -1.24 7.40
CA ARG A 123 2.80 -1.01 8.50
C ARG A 123 2.07 -0.86 9.83
N GLY A 124 2.51 -1.64 10.83
CA GLY A 124 1.95 -1.64 12.18
C GLY A 124 0.67 -2.47 12.35
N PHE A 125 0.09 -3.01 11.26
CA PHE A 125 -1.14 -3.80 11.33
C PHE A 125 -0.95 -5.13 12.08
N ASN A 126 0.11 -5.85 11.77
CA ASN A 126 0.41 -7.15 12.37
C ASN A 126 1.92 -7.41 12.42
N PRO A 127 2.67 -6.76 13.33
CA PRO A 127 4.13 -6.89 13.38
C PRO A 127 4.63 -8.33 13.51
N ALA A 128 3.89 -9.19 14.22
CA ALA A 128 4.23 -10.61 14.37
C ALA A 128 4.09 -11.40 13.07
N GLY A 129 3.25 -10.93 12.15
CA GLY A 129 3.04 -11.51 10.82
C GLY A 129 3.62 -10.62 9.71
N HIS A 130 4.69 -9.85 10.02
CA HIS A 130 5.35 -8.93 9.09
C HIS A 130 4.40 -7.91 8.45
N ASP A 131 3.38 -7.48 9.20
CA ASP A 131 2.44 -6.43 8.78
C ASP A 131 1.59 -6.79 7.54
N TRP A 132 1.45 -8.07 7.23
CA TRP A 132 0.57 -8.51 6.16
C TRP A 132 -0.90 -8.48 6.60
N TYR A 133 -1.73 -7.76 5.81
CA TYR A 133 -3.17 -7.81 5.79
C TYR A 133 -3.61 -8.79 4.71
N TRP A 134 -4.42 -9.78 5.06
CA TRP A 134 -4.85 -10.88 4.20
C TRP A 134 -6.29 -10.71 3.79
N VAL A 135 -6.60 -10.97 2.52
CA VAL A 135 -7.99 -11.01 2.08
C VAL A 135 -8.23 -12.18 1.12
N LYS A 136 -9.41 -12.79 1.24
CA LYS A 136 -9.97 -13.71 0.26
C LYS A 136 -11.25 -13.13 -0.28
N TYR A 137 -11.28 -12.80 -1.58
CA TYR A 137 -12.46 -12.31 -2.27
C TYR A 137 -13.06 -13.37 -3.16
N LYS A 138 -14.41 -13.37 -3.31
CA LYS A 138 -15.06 -13.92 -4.47
C LYS A 138 -14.74 -13.07 -5.71
N PRO A 139 -14.99 -13.59 -6.93
CA PRO A 139 -14.81 -12.81 -8.16
C PRO A 139 -15.66 -11.53 -8.24
N ASP A 140 -16.76 -11.47 -7.51
CA ASP A 140 -17.66 -10.29 -7.44
C ASP A 140 -17.24 -9.24 -6.41
N GLY A 141 -16.13 -9.48 -5.67
CA GLY A 141 -15.58 -8.56 -4.68
C GLY A 141 -16.08 -8.77 -3.25
N GLU A 142 -16.97 -9.74 -3.01
CA GLU A 142 -17.37 -10.08 -1.65
C GLU A 142 -16.16 -10.67 -0.90
N ALA A 143 -15.75 -10.00 0.18
CA ALA A 143 -14.69 -10.50 1.06
C ALA A 143 -15.23 -11.65 1.93
N ARG A 144 -14.60 -12.82 1.83
CA ARG A 144 -14.92 -14.00 2.65
C ARG A 144 -14.11 -14.04 3.93
N LEU A 145 -12.88 -13.58 3.86
CA LEU A 145 -11.94 -13.48 4.99
C LEU A 145 -11.12 -12.23 4.82
N GLU A 146 -10.84 -11.54 5.91
CA GLU A 146 -9.98 -10.36 5.91
C GLU A 146 -9.23 -10.18 7.23
N GLY A 147 -8.10 -9.46 7.19
CA GLY A 147 -7.34 -9.07 8.36
C GLY A 147 -6.22 -10.03 8.74
N LYS A 148 -6.10 -10.32 10.02
CA LYS A 148 -5.16 -11.33 10.59
C LYS A 148 -5.79 -12.71 10.46
N VAL A 149 -5.79 -13.28 9.28
CA VAL A 149 -6.46 -14.54 8.96
C VAL A 149 -5.55 -15.71 9.36
N ASP A 150 -5.84 -16.39 10.47
CA ASP A 150 -5.03 -17.51 10.99
C ASP A 150 -4.79 -18.58 9.93
N ALA A 151 -5.81 -18.98 9.19
CA ALA A 151 -5.69 -19.96 8.10
C ALA A 151 -4.72 -19.56 6.97
N CYS A 152 -4.44 -18.27 6.79
CA CYS A 152 -3.40 -17.80 5.87
C CYS A 152 -2.04 -17.82 6.57
N ILE A 153 -1.98 -17.26 7.79
CA ILE A 153 -0.76 -17.09 8.58
C ILE A 153 -0.13 -18.45 8.88
N ASP A 154 -0.92 -19.40 9.37
CA ASP A 154 -0.44 -20.75 9.76
C ASP A 154 0.19 -21.51 8.59
N CYS A 155 -0.36 -21.32 7.37
CA CYS A 155 0.24 -21.91 6.18
C CYS A 155 1.53 -21.16 5.76
N HIS A 156 1.47 -19.83 5.75
CA HIS A 156 2.56 -18.99 5.23
C HIS A 156 3.73 -18.79 6.22
N VAL A 157 3.55 -19.09 7.53
CA VAL A 157 4.61 -18.98 8.53
C VAL A 157 5.83 -19.86 8.20
N GLY A 158 5.62 -20.99 7.51
CA GLY A 158 6.72 -21.86 7.05
C GLY A 158 7.73 -21.17 6.12
N VAL A 159 7.36 -20.05 5.52
CA VAL A 159 8.22 -19.21 4.68
C VAL A 159 8.36 -17.78 5.21
N ALA A 160 8.19 -17.58 6.52
CA ALA A 160 8.34 -16.27 7.16
C ALA A 160 9.71 -15.63 6.90
N GLY A 161 10.77 -16.46 6.78
CA GLY A 161 12.10 -16.00 6.38
C GLY A 161 12.16 -15.39 4.97
N ASN A 162 11.16 -15.61 4.13
CA ASN A 162 10.98 -15.00 2.81
C ASN A 162 9.76 -14.07 2.82
N ASP A 163 9.55 -13.36 3.93
CA ASP A 163 8.46 -12.40 4.16
C ASP A 163 7.06 -13.01 3.90
N TYR A 164 6.84 -14.27 4.30
CA TYR A 164 5.60 -15.03 4.13
C TYR A 164 5.22 -15.34 2.67
N VAL A 165 6.14 -15.27 1.71
CA VAL A 165 5.85 -15.45 0.28
C VAL A 165 6.45 -16.74 -0.26
N PHE A 166 5.59 -17.63 -0.82
CA PHE A 166 5.99 -18.90 -1.42
C PHE A 166 6.51 -18.80 -2.85
N THR A 167 6.05 -17.81 -3.62
CA THR A 167 6.16 -17.79 -5.10
C THR A 167 7.60 -17.82 -5.60
N GLY A 168 8.52 -17.21 -4.88
CA GLY A 168 9.93 -17.16 -5.21
C GLY A 168 10.75 -16.41 -4.20
N SER A 169 12.07 -16.59 -4.21
CA SER A 169 12.97 -15.87 -3.31
C SER A 169 12.98 -14.38 -3.61
N ILE A 170 12.90 -13.58 -2.54
CA ILE A 170 13.08 -12.12 -2.57
C ILE A 170 14.39 -11.69 -1.90
N LYS A 171 15.33 -12.65 -1.70
CA LYS A 171 16.68 -12.45 -1.15
C LYS A 171 17.72 -12.86 -2.17
#